data_3e0d53a41c07e67214ac5a5eed9c79d6
#
_entry.id   3e0d53a41c07e67214ac5a5eed9c79d6
#
_cell.length_a   1.000
_cell.length_b   1.000
_cell.length_c   1.000
_cell.angle_alpha   90.00
_cell.angle_beta   90.00
_cell.angle_gamma   90.00
#
_symmetry.space_group_name_H-M   'P 1'
#
loop_
_entity.id
_entity.type
_entity.pdbx_description
1 polymer ?
#
loop_
_entity_poly.entity_id
_entity_poly.type
_entity_poly.pdbx_seq_one_letter_code
_entity_poly.pdbx_strand_id
1 'polypeptide(L)'
;MNKITEIDPQTAAEQVIPMLDEISPTMCMAKWLWSSIHLTNGLTNSCFLPPLHKIDAEAVKKNPRALHNTPEKKQQRAMMLEGKQPDGCSSCWKVEAQGKQLSDRAYRSSEPWAQQGWEDVIDTGADGDIDPTYLEVNFNHACNLACSY
;
A
#
# COMPACT_ATOMS: atom_id res chain seq x y z
N MET A 1 -21.82 -2.81 -0.33
CA MET A 1 -20.45 -3.19 -0.77
C MET A 1 -20.38 -4.70 -0.96
N ASN A 2 -20.06 -5.19 -2.14
CA ASN A 2 -19.86 -6.62 -2.37
C ASN A 2 -18.56 -7.04 -1.69
N LYS A 3 -18.68 -7.75 -0.56
CA LYS A 3 -17.49 -8.40 0.03
C LYS A 3 -17.00 -9.46 -0.95
N ILE A 4 -15.71 -9.40 -1.28
CA ILE A 4 -15.04 -10.49 -1.98
C ILE A 4 -15.10 -11.70 -1.05
N THR A 5 -15.92 -12.68 -1.38
CA THR A 5 -16.01 -13.95 -0.66
C THR A 5 -14.75 -14.76 -0.94
N GLU A 6 -14.38 -15.70 -0.07
CA GLU A 6 -13.21 -16.59 -0.22
C GLU A 6 -13.20 -17.27 -1.58
N ILE A 7 -12.53 -16.63 -2.51
CA ILE A 7 -12.28 -17.07 -3.86
C ILE A 7 -10.75 -17.24 -3.96
N ASP A 8 -10.28 -17.98 -4.94
CA ASP A 8 -8.85 -18.06 -5.19
C ASP A 8 -8.26 -16.65 -5.42
N PRO A 9 -6.97 -16.42 -5.08
CA PRO A 9 -6.38 -15.09 -5.12
C PRO A 9 -6.44 -14.39 -6.49
N GLN A 10 -6.39 -15.17 -7.58
CA GLN A 10 -6.47 -14.60 -8.92
C GLN A 10 -7.86 -14.04 -9.20
N THR A 11 -8.90 -14.81 -8.94
CA THR A 11 -10.29 -14.37 -9.10
C THR A 11 -10.60 -13.16 -8.23
N ALA A 12 -10.12 -13.15 -6.96
CA ALA A 12 -10.28 -12.00 -6.07
C ALA A 12 -9.60 -10.75 -6.63
N ALA A 13 -8.39 -10.88 -7.17
CA ALA A 13 -7.66 -9.77 -7.78
C ALA A 13 -8.34 -9.25 -9.06
N GLU A 14 -8.93 -10.13 -9.87
CA GLU A 14 -9.72 -9.73 -11.04
C GLU A 14 -10.98 -8.94 -10.64
N GLN A 15 -11.64 -9.32 -9.55
CA GLN A 15 -12.84 -8.65 -9.06
C GLN A 15 -12.58 -7.28 -8.42
N VAL A 16 -11.39 -7.08 -7.83
CA VAL A 16 -11.07 -5.81 -7.15
C VAL A 16 -10.76 -4.68 -8.13
N ILE A 17 -10.26 -4.98 -9.33
CA ILE A 17 -9.86 -3.96 -10.30
C ILE A 17 -11.00 -2.99 -10.64
N PRO A 18 -12.20 -3.44 -11.04
CA PRO A 18 -13.31 -2.52 -11.30
C PRO A 18 -13.66 -1.66 -10.08
N MET A 19 -13.58 -2.21 -8.87
CA MET A 19 -13.85 -1.47 -7.64
C MET A 19 -12.82 -0.37 -7.38
N LEU A 20 -11.55 -0.64 -7.67
CA LEU A 20 -10.48 0.37 -7.58
C LEU A 20 -10.68 1.47 -8.63
N ASP A 21 -11.01 1.07 -9.86
CA ASP A 21 -11.20 1.98 -10.99
C ASP A 21 -12.40 2.91 -10.81
N GLU A 22 -13.43 2.51 -10.05
CA GLU A 22 -14.53 3.39 -9.63
C GLU A 22 -14.05 4.56 -8.76
N ILE A 23 -12.96 4.39 -8.01
CA ILE A 23 -12.34 5.45 -7.20
C ILE A 23 -11.36 6.24 -8.07
N SER A 24 -10.41 5.54 -8.68
CA SER A 24 -9.42 6.09 -9.59
C SER A 24 -8.71 4.95 -10.34
N PRO A 25 -8.34 5.12 -11.61
CA PRO A 25 -7.63 4.09 -12.39
C PRO A 25 -6.24 3.74 -11.84
N THR A 26 -5.72 4.51 -10.90
CA THR A 26 -4.44 4.26 -10.25
C THR A 26 -4.57 3.95 -8.75
N MET A 27 -5.79 3.72 -8.26
CA MET A 27 -6.05 3.41 -6.85
C MET A 27 -5.37 2.12 -6.40
N CYS A 28 -4.80 2.12 -5.19
CA CYS A 28 -4.18 0.96 -4.56
C CYS A 28 -4.38 1.00 -3.05
N MET A 29 -5.11 0.04 -2.49
CA MET A 29 -5.39 -0.01 -1.04
C MET A 29 -4.12 -0.14 -0.18
N ALA A 30 -3.08 -0.80 -0.67
CA ALA A 30 -1.81 -0.91 0.06
C ALA A 30 -1.17 0.47 0.35
N LYS A 31 -1.45 1.48 -0.46
CA LYS A 31 -0.92 2.83 -0.23
C LYS A 31 -1.47 3.47 1.05
N TRP A 32 -2.66 3.10 1.46
CA TRP A 32 -3.30 3.58 2.69
C TRP A 32 -3.14 2.62 3.86
N LEU A 33 -3.22 1.31 3.60
CA LEU A 33 -3.44 0.30 4.63
C LEU A 33 -2.22 -0.58 4.94
N TRP A 34 -1.16 -0.52 4.14
CA TRP A 34 0.09 -1.25 4.39
C TRP A 34 1.17 -0.32 4.91
N SER A 35 1.81 -0.71 6.00
CA SER A 35 3.02 -0.04 6.49
C SER A 35 4.13 -1.05 6.73
N SER A 36 5.25 -0.90 6.02
CA SER A 36 6.51 -1.56 6.37
C SER A 36 7.41 -0.59 7.11
N ILE A 37 7.92 -0.98 8.26
CA ILE A 37 8.74 -0.13 9.13
C ILE A 37 10.07 -0.84 9.37
N HIS A 38 11.16 -0.16 9.07
CA HIS A 38 12.53 -0.63 9.28
C HIS A 38 13.13 0.08 10.49
N LEU A 39 13.12 -0.59 11.65
CA LEU A 39 13.52 0.02 12.92
C LEU A 39 15.02 0.38 12.99
N THR A 40 15.87 -0.39 12.31
CA THR A 40 17.34 -0.14 12.35
C THR A 40 17.77 1.16 11.71
N ASN A 41 17.02 1.66 10.73
CA ASN A 41 17.39 2.83 9.95
C ASN A 41 16.31 3.93 9.90
N GLY A 42 15.15 3.67 10.53
CA GLY A 42 14.05 4.64 10.57
C GLY A 42 13.40 4.90 9.21
N LEU A 43 13.34 3.89 8.35
CA LEU A 43 12.74 3.98 7.03
C LEU A 43 11.38 3.27 6.97
N THR A 44 10.53 3.69 6.03
CA THR A 44 9.22 3.08 5.78
C THR A 44 8.85 3.11 4.31
N ASN A 45 7.92 2.25 3.93
CA ASN A 45 7.16 2.33 2.68
C ASN A 45 5.73 1.81 2.86
N SER A 46 4.91 1.87 1.81
CA SER A 46 3.51 1.42 1.84
C SER A 46 3.30 0.05 1.22
N CYS A 47 4.36 -0.62 0.82
CA CYS A 47 4.39 -1.95 0.23
C CYS A 47 5.87 -2.23 -0.02
N PHE A 48 6.25 -3.44 -0.39
CA PHE A 48 7.66 -3.80 -0.63
C PHE A 48 8.24 -3.27 -1.95
N LEU A 49 7.40 -2.77 -2.87
CA LEU A 49 7.84 -2.31 -4.20
C LEU A 49 8.38 -0.86 -4.22
N PRO A 50 7.72 0.14 -3.58
CA PRO A 50 8.20 1.51 -3.60
C PRO A 50 9.52 1.67 -2.83
N PRO A 51 10.38 2.62 -3.21
CA PRO A 51 11.56 2.96 -2.43
C PRO A 51 11.23 3.31 -0.98
N LEU A 52 12.12 2.92 -0.07
CA LEU A 52 12.05 3.31 1.33
C LEU A 52 12.32 4.81 1.47
N HIS A 53 11.60 5.48 2.36
CA HIS A 53 11.82 6.88 2.72
C HIS A 53 11.89 7.05 4.24
N LYS A 54 12.42 8.20 4.68
CA LYS A 54 12.69 8.46 6.08
C LYS A 54 11.44 8.78 6.88
N ILE A 55 11.35 8.23 8.09
CA ILE A 55 10.35 8.62 9.07
C ILE A 55 10.90 9.83 9.84
N ASP A 56 10.10 10.90 9.97
CA ASP A 56 10.43 12.02 10.83
C ASP A 56 10.14 11.69 12.29
N ALA A 57 11.19 11.43 13.06
CA ALA A 57 11.08 11.06 14.47
C ALA A 57 10.44 12.20 15.32
N GLU A 58 10.64 13.45 14.98
CA GLU A 58 10.05 14.57 15.72
C GLU A 58 8.54 14.70 15.41
N ALA A 59 8.13 14.40 14.18
CA ALA A 59 6.73 14.32 13.84
C ALA A 59 6.03 13.16 14.58
N VAL A 60 6.69 11.99 14.69
CA VAL A 60 6.16 10.83 15.41
C VAL A 60 6.00 11.10 16.91
N LYS A 61 6.94 11.82 17.53
CA LYS A 61 6.82 12.21 18.95
C LYS A 61 5.58 13.07 19.21
N LYS A 62 5.21 13.93 18.26
CA LYS A 62 4.03 14.79 18.36
C LYS A 62 2.73 14.06 18.00
N ASN A 63 2.79 13.20 16.99
CA ASN A 63 1.67 12.42 16.50
C ASN A 63 2.17 11.03 16.11
N PRO A 64 1.90 9.97 16.90
CA PRO A 64 2.33 8.60 16.58
C PRO A 64 1.85 8.10 15.21
N ARG A 65 0.72 8.60 14.70
CA ARG A 65 0.19 8.25 13.37
C ARG A 65 1.09 8.72 12.23
N ALA A 66 2.00 9.69 12.47
CA ALA A 66 3.01 10.13 11.51
C ALA A 66 4.00 9.01 11.13
N LEU A 67 4.10 7.94 11.91
CA LEU A 67 4.87 6.75 11.58
C LEU A 67 4.42 6.12 10.25
N HIS A 68 3.12 6.09 10.00
CA HIS A 68 2.51 5.58 8.79
C HIS A 68 2.11 6.68 7.80
N ASN A 69 1.63 7.81 8.30
CA ASN A 69 1.09 8.90 7.48
C ASN A 69 2.15 9.95 7.17
N THR A 70 3.25 9.52 6.54
CA THR A 70 4.33 10.41 6.15
C THR A 70 3.91 11.35 5.00
N PRO A 71 4.54 12.52 4.85
CA PRO A 71 4.26 13.44 3.74
C PRO A 71 4.39 12.76 2.38
N GLU A 72 5.38 11.88 2.20
CA GLU A 72 5.61 11.13 0.96
C GLU A 72 4.45 10.19 0.65
N LYS A 73 3.93 9.48 1.66
CA LYS A 73 2.78 8.59 1.46
C LYS A 73 1.52 9.38 1.11
N LYS A 74 1.28 10.49 1.79
CA LYS A 74 0.14 11.38 1.51
C LYS A 74 0.21 11.97 0.11
N GLN A 75 1.38 12.42 -0.33
CA GLN A 75 1.60 12.89 -1.70
C GLN A 75 1.30 11.78 -2.73
N GLN A 76 1.76 10.56 -2.50
CA GLN A 76 1.50 9.44 -3.40
C GLN A 76 0.01 9.04 -3.42
N ARG A 77 -0.69 9.12 -2.28
CA ARG A 77 -2.15 8.95 -2.19
C ARG A 77 -2.88 9.99 -3.03
N ALA A 78 -2.49 11.27 -2.91
CA ALA A 78 -3.07 12.34 -3.73
C ALA A 78 -2.87 12.09 -5.23
N MET A 79 -1.65 11.73 -5.64
CA MET A 79 -1.38 11.37 -7.03
C MET A 79 -2.29 10.23 -7.52
N MET A 80 -2.47 9.18 -6.71
CA MET A 80 -3.34 8.06 -7.08
C MET A 80 -4.81 8.47 -7.22
N LEU A 81 -5.33 9.31 -6.32
CA LEU A 81 -6.70 9.81 -6.42
C LEU A 81 -6.92 10.72 -7.64
N GLU A 82 -5.86 11.38 -8.11
CA GLU A 82 -5.86 12.18 -9.34
C GLU A 82 -5.66 11.36 -10.63
N GLY A 83 -5.60 10.04 -10.55
CA GLY A 83 -5.34 9.15 -11.67
C GLY A 83 -3.90 9.17 -12.16
N LYS A 84 -2.97 9.70 -11.37
CA LYS A 84 -1.54 9.73 -11.67
C LYS A 84 -0.83 8.50 -11.09
N GLN A 85 0.23 8.07 -11.76
CA GLN A 85 1.04 6.92 -11.37
C GLN A 85 2.28 7.38 -10.60
N PRO A 86 2.38 7.15 -9.27
CA PRO A 86 3.62 7.42 -8.55
C PRO A 86 4.79 6.61 -9.10
N ASP A 87 5.94 7.24 -9.30
CA ASP A 87 7.14 6.60 -9.88
C ASP A 87 7.57 5.34 -9.10
N GLY A 88 7.50 5.39 -7.79
CA GLY A 88 7.82 4.25 -6.92
C GLY A 88 6.95 3.01 -7.13
N CYS A 89 5.79 3.15 -7.79
CA CYS A 89 4.86 2.06 -8.08
C CYS A 89 4.98 1.54 -9.52
N SER A 90 6.05 1.89 -10.24
CA SER A 90 6.23 1.59 -11.68
C SER A 90 6.16 0.10 -12.01
N SER A 91 6.48 -0.81 -11.07
CA SER A 91 6.39 -2.25 -11.28
C SER A 91 4.96 -2.70 -11.57
N CYS A 92 3.97 -2.23 -10.81
CA CYS A 92 2.56 -2.55 -11.04
C CYS A 92 2.09 -2.03 -12.40
N TRP A 93 2.43 -0.79 -12.73
CA TRP A 93 2.02 -0.17 -14.01
C TRP A 93 2.62 -0.87 -15.22
N LYS A 94 3.87 -1.34 -15.12
CA LYS A 94 4.50 -2.13 -16.18
C LYS A 94 3.80 -3.47 -16.40
N VAL A 95 3.39 -4.14 -15.34
CA VAL A 95 2.65 -5.41 -15.43
C VAL A 95 1.28 -5.19 -16.06
N GLU A 96 0.54 -4.20 -15.60
CA GLU A 96 -0.81 -3.88 -16.11
C GLU A 96 -0.80 -3.44 -17.58
N ALA A 97 0.23 -2.69 -18.00
CA ALA A 97 0.40 -2.28 -19.40
C ALA A 97 0.61 -3.45 -20.37
N GLN A 98 1.02 -4.63 -19.88
CA GLN A 98 1.16 -5.84 -20.70
C GLN A 98 -0.20 -6.54 -20.96
N GLY A 99 -1.24 -6.19 -20.22
CA GLY A 99 -2.63 -6.62 -20.44
C GLY A 99 -2.93 -8.09 -20.16
N LYS A 100 -1.98 -8.87 -19.60
CA LYS A 100 -2.14 -10.31 -19.40
C LYS A 100 -1.92 -10.80 -17.97
N GLN A 101 -1.40 -9.97 -17.10
CA GLN A 101 -1.07 -10.34 -15.72
C GLN A 101 -1.64 -9.32 -14.75
N LEU A 102 -2.14 -9.81 -13.63
CA LEU A 102 -2.54 -8.97 -12.52
C LEU A 102 -1.30 -8.47 -11.77
N SER A 103 -1.31 -7.20 -11.41
CA SER A 103 -0.23 -6.59 -10.63
C SER A 103 -0.40 -6.83 -9.12
N ASP A 104 0.67 -6.56 -8.36
CA ASP A 104 0.57 -6.54 -6.89
C ASP A 104 -0.49 -5.55 -6.39
N ARG A 105 -0.77 -4.46 -7.10
CA ARG A 105 -1.86 -3.54 -6.80
C ARG A 105 -3.21 -4.27 -6.69
N ALA A 106 -3.52 -5.13 -7.64
CA ALA A 106 -4.76 -5.91 -7.65
C ALA A 106 -4.75 -6.97 -6.55
N TYR A 107 -3.69 -7.79 -6.47
CA TYR A 107 -3.58 -8.84 -5.45
C TYR A 107 -3.65 -8.28 -4.03
N ARG A 108 -2.88 -7.24 -3.72
CA ARG A 108 -2.85 -6.67 -2.37
C ARG A 108 -4.14 -5.95 -2.00
N SER A 109 -4.79 -5.29 -2.96
CA SER A 109 -6.08 -4.66 -2.71
C SER A 109 -7.22 -5.66 -2.54
N SER A 110 -7.11 -6.88 -3.02
CA SER A 110 -8.11 -7.94 -2.83
C SER A 110 -7.96 -8.72 -1.52
N GLU A 111 -6.85 -8.56 -0.81
CA GLU A 111 -6.62 -9.27 0.45
C GLU A 111 -7.58 -8.83 1.57
N PRO A 112 -7.91 -9.71 2.54
CA PRO A 112 -8.87 -9.41 3.60
C PRO A 112 -8.58 -8.14 4.39
N TRP A 113 -7.30 -7.87 4.70
CA TRP A 113 -6.90 -6.67 5.42
C TRP A 113 -7.19 -5.38 4.62
N ALA A 114 -7.07 -5.42 3.30
CA ALA A 114 -7.40 -4.29 2.43
C ALA A 114 -8.91 -4.08 2.32
N GLN A 115 -9.66 -5.17 2.21
CA GLN A 115 -11.12 -5.13 2.16
C GLN A 115 -11.74 -4.63 3.46
N GLN A 116 -11.13 -4.96 4.60
CA GLN A 116 -11.57 -4.50 5.92
C GLN A 116 -11.48 -2.98 6.07
N GLY A 117 -10.41 -2.35 5.54
CA GLY A 117 -10.19 -0.91 5.66
C GLY A 117 -10.72 -0.09 4.49
N TRP A 118 -11.51 -0.67 3.59
CA TRP A 118 -11.94 -0.02 2.34
C TRP A 118 -12.70 1.29 2.58
N GLU A 119 -13.69 1.27 3.45
CA GLU A 119 -14.52 2.46 3.75
C GLU A 119 -13.69 3.55 4.44
N ASP A 120 -12.81 3.16 5.38
CA ASP A 120 -11.92 4.10 6.05
C ASP A 120 -10.99 4.82 5.06
N VAL A 121 -10.54 4.13 4.01
CA VAL A 121 -9.73 4.74 2.94
C VAL A 121 -10.52 5.78 2.16
N ILE A 122 -11.75 5.46 1.80
CA ILE A 122 -12.63 6.39 1.07
C ILE A 122 -12.89 7.65 1.91
N ASP A 123 -13.24 7.47 3.17
CA ASP A 123 -13.58 8.58 4.07
C ASP A 123 -12.35 9.45 4.41
N THR A 124 -11.17 8.83 4.51
CA THR A 124 -9.93 9.53 4.88
C THR A 124 -9.36 10.37 3.73
N GLY A 125 -9.49 9.91 2.49
CA GLY A 125 -8.88 10.56 1.33
C GLY A 125 -7.35 10.53 1.36
N ALA A 126 -6.70 11.51 0.72
CA ALA A 126 -5.24 11.55 0.60
C ALA A 126 -4.53 12.09 1.85
N ASP A 127 -5.06 13.17 2.42
CA ASP A 127 -4.38 13.97 3.46
C ASP A 127 -4.67 13.52 4.89
N GLY A 128 -5.74 12.76 5.09
CA GLY A 128 -6.13 12.28 6.40
C GLY A 128 -5.14 11.26 6.97
N ASP A 129 -5.14 11.13 8.30
CA ASP A 129 -4.40 10.09 8.99
C ASP A 129 -5.24 8.82 9.10
N ILE A 130 -4.73 7.72 8.59
CA ILE A 130 -5.35 6.39 8.64
C ILE A 130 -4.40 5.42 9.36
N ASP A 131 -4.97 4.46 10.08
CA ASP A 131 -4.19 3.40 10.71
C ASP A 131 -4.03 2.22 9.73
N PRO A 132 -2.83 1.62 9.63
CA PRO A 132 -2.63 0.50 8.74
C PRO A 132 -3.34 -0.75 9.27
N THR A 133 -3.98 -1.50 8.39
CA THR A 133 -4.56 -2.82 8.68
C THR A 133 -3.55 -3.95 8.45
N TYR A 134 -2.46 -3.68 7.72
CA TYR A 134 -1.32 -4.58 7.55
C TYR A 134 -0.03 -3.89 7.93
N LEU A 135 0.65 -4.45 8.94
CA LEU A 135 1.89 -3.90 9.50
C LEU A 135 3.02 -4.92 9.39
N GLU A 136 4.09 -4.54 8.75
CA GLU A 136 5.34 -5.28 8.66
C GLU A 136 6.44 -4.53 9.39
N VAL A 137 7.08 -5.18 10.36
CA VAL A 137 8.13 -4.57 11.18
C VAL A 137 9.43 -5.33 11.04
N ASN A 138 10.44 -4.67 10.48
CA ASN A 138 11.79 -5.19 10.33
C ASN A 138 12.64 -4.70 11.51
N PHE A 139 12.91 -5.57 12.47
CA PHE A 139 13.65 -5.25 13.70
C PHE A 139 15.16 -5.09 13.46
N ASN A 140 15.73 -5.92 12.58
CA ASN A 140 17.16 -5.89 12.24
C ASN A 140 17.39 -6.59 10.89
N HIS A 141 18.63 -6.60 10.44
CA HIS A 141 19.05 -7.30 9.21
C HIS A 141 19.54 -8.74 9.46
N ALA A 142 19.50 -9.22 10.70
CA ALA A 142 19.87 -10.60 11.01
C ALA A 142 18.82 -11.57 10.47
N CYS A 143 19.26 -12.51 9.67
CA CYS A 143 18.43 -13.57 9.11
C CYS A 143 19.09 -14.92 9.37
N ASN A 144 18.31 -15.91 9.77
CA ASN A 144 18.78 -17.27 9.97
C ASN A 144 18.65 -18.15 8.73
N LEU A 145 18.23 -17.55 7.60
CA LEU A 145 18.14 -18.23 6.31
C LEU A 145 19.37 -17.92 5.46
N ALA A 146 19.93 -18.94 4.84
CA ALA A 146 21.03 -18.82 3.87
C ALA A 146 20.43 -18.74 2.46
N CYS A 147 19.95 -17.57 2.08
CA CYS A 147 19.45 -17.34 0.73
C CYS A 147 20.62 -17.21 -0.26
N SER A 148 20.50 -17.83 -1.44
CA SER A 148 21.51 -17.84 -2.51
C SER A 148 21.27 -16.71 -3.53
N TYR A 149 21.30 -15.44 -3.11
CA TYR A 149 21.30 -14.28 -4.02
C TYR A 149 22.19 -13.16 -3.53
#